data_0c6dd33cd7d346dbeea086a47e6ddaa9
#
_entry.id   0c6dd33cd7d346dbeea086a47e6ddaa9
#
_cell.length_a   1.000
_cell.length_b   1.000
_cell.length_c   1.000
_cell.angle_alpha   90.00
_cell.angle_beta   90.00
_cell.angle_gamma   90.00
#
_symmetry.space_group_name_H-M   'P 1'
#
loop_
_entity.id
_entity.type
_entity.pdbx_description
1 polymer ?
#
loop_
_entity_poly.entity_id
_entity_poly.type
_entity_poly.pdbx_seq_one_letter_code
_entity_poly.pdbx_strand_id
1 'polypeptide(L)'
;MNLEFAPSDFSCPCIIGFQHESDARRFLEEMRKRLGEFALSLHPEKTRLIEFGRFAAERRKRCGLGKPDIFNFLGFTFICGKTRTGQFQIKRKSRADRMRAKLREIKVMLRRCMHQPIPDQGKWLYYVVRGYFNYHAVPTNSRALVAFRTEIARRWRRVLTRRSERTKLNWKQMKQLIDTWLPPPRILHPWPDKRFAVSHPR
;
A
#
# COMPACT_ATOMS: atom_id res chain seq x y z
N MET A 1 9.82 -25.76 -34.26
CA MET A 1 9.45 -24.33 -34.24
C MET A 1 8.86 -24.03 -32.86
N ASN A 2 9.73 -23.73 -31.92
CA ASN A 2 9.37 -23.54 -30.51
C ASN A 2 8.90 -22.10 -30.33
N LEU A 3 7.61 -21.94 -30.06
CA LEU A 3 7.06 -20.65 -29.61
C LEU A 3 7.38 -20.50 -28.13
N GLU A 4 8.47 -19.79 -27.81
CA GLU A 4 8.69 -19.23 -26.49
C GLU A 4 7.70 -18.09 -26.28
N PHE A 5 6.63 -18.36 -25.52
CA PHE A 5 5.84 -17.30 -24.93
C PHE A 5 6.65 -16.71 -23.79
N ALA A 6 7.21 -15.51 -24.01
CA ALA A 6 7.69 -14.68 -22.93
C ALA A 6 6.55 -14.51 -21.93
N PRO A 7 6.77 -14.71 -20.62
CA PRO A 7 5.73 -14.53 -19.63
C PRO A 7 5.36 -13.05 -19.60
N SER A 8 4.20 -12.72 -20.13
CA SER A 8 3.59 -11.42 -19.91
C SER A 8 3.48 -11.20 -18.40
N ASP A 9 3.91 -10.05 -17.93
CA ASP A 9 3.91 -9.62 -16.52
C ASP A 9 2.51 -9.51 -15.87
N PHE A 10 1.53 -10.22 -16.37
CA PHE A 10 0.20 -10.37 -15.79
C PHE A 10 0.19 -11.45 -14.71
N SER A 11 0.91 -11.20 -13.61
CA SER A 11 0.70 -11.99 -12.41
C SER A 11 -0.52 -11.42 -11.68
N CYS A 12 -1.66 -12.07 -11.80
CA CYS A 12 -2.80 -11.78 -10.92
C CYS A 12 -2.45 -12.31 -9.52
N PRO A 13 -2.19 -11.45 -8.53
CA PRO A 13 -1.87 -11.90 -7.19
C PRO A 13 -3.13 -12.48 -6.55
N CYS A 14 -3.05 -13.72 -6.08
CA CYS A 14 -4.11 -14.40 -5.35
C CYS A 14 -3.64 -14.72 -3.93
N ILE A 15 -4.52 -14.62 -2.95
CA ILE A 15 -4.28 -15.05 -1.57
C ILE A 15 -5.39 -16.01 -1.18
N ILE A 16 -5.00 -17.19 -0.71
CA ILE A 16 -5.92 -18.23 -0.26
C ILE A 16 -5.57 -18.55 1.20
N GLY A 17 -6.59 -18.55 2.07
CA GLY A 17 -6.43 -18.83 3.49
C GLY A 17 -6.90 -20.22 3.85
N PHE A 18 -6.15 -20.91 4.70
CA PHE A 18 -6.47 -22.24 5.24
C PHE A 18 -6.37 -22.22 6.76
N GLN A 19 -7.12 -23.10 7.41
CA GLN A 19 -7.03 -23.29 8.87
C GLN A 19 -5.85 -24.19 9.24
N HIS A 20 -5.57 -25.22 8.43
CA HIS A 20 -4.51 -26.19 8.64
C HIS A 20 -3.44 -26.12 7.54
N GLU A 21 -2.20 -26.31 7.93
CA GLU A 21 -1.06 -26.29 7.01
C GLU A 21 -1.13 -27.45 6.02
N SER A 22 -1.60 -28.64 6.48
CA SER A 22 -1.79 -29.81 5.63
C SER A 22 -2.70 -29.54 4.43
N ASP A 23 -3.79 -28.81 4.67
CA ASP A 23 -4.75 -28.48 3.61
C ASP A 23 -4.16 -27.46 2.62
N ALA A 24 -3.39 -26.50 3.12
CA ALA A 24 -2.70 -25.53 2.29
C ALA A 24 -1.64 -26.22 1.38
N ARG A 25 -0.89 -27.18 1.91
CA ARG A 25 0.10 -27.96 1.14
C ARG A 25 -0.57 -28.82 0.10
N ARG A 26 -1.60 -29.58 0.46
CA ARG A 26 -2.39 -30.39 -0.46
C ARG A 26 -2.97 -29.56 -1.60
N PHE A 27 -3.61 -28.44 -1.26
CA PHE A 27 -4.17 -27.52 -2.26
C PHE A 27 -3.10 -26.98 -3.21
N LEU A 28 -1.91 -26.64 -2.71
CA LEU A 28 -0.82 -26.14 -3.55
C LEU A 28 -0.34 -27.20 -4.55
N GLU A 29 -0.26 -28.46 -4.14
CA GLU A 29 0.11 -29.59 -5.01
C GLU A 29 -0.97 -29.85 -6.06
N GLU A 30 -2.22 -29.91 -5.65
CA GLU A 30 -3.36 -30.08 -6.57
C GLU A 30 -3.44 -28.95 -7.59
N MET A 31 -3.23 -27.70 -7.14
CA MET A 31 -3.20 -26.55 -8.04
C MET A 31 -2.04 -26.61 -9.05
N ARG A 32 -0.84 -27.04 -8.62
CA ARG A 32 0.30 -27.24 -9.53
C ARG A 32 -0.03 -28.28 -10.60
N LYS A 33 -0.61 -29.41 -10.20
CA LYS A 33 -1.04 -30.47 -11.12
C LYS A 33 -2.08 -29.95 -12.11
N ARG A 34 -3.11 -29.28 -11.61
CA ARG A 34 -4.18 -28.74 -12.45
C ARG A 34 -3.70 -27.68 -13.44
N LEU A 35 -2.83 -26.78 -13.04
CA LEU A 35 -2.25 -25.78 -13.94
C LEU A 35 -1.36 -26.44 -14.99
N GLY A 36 -0.61 -27.51 -14.63
CA GLY A 36 0.20 -28.29 -15.56
C GLY A 36 -0.61 -28.91 -16.69
N GLU A 37 -1.86 -29.34 -16.44
CA GLU A 37 -2.78 -29.87 -17.47
C GLU A 37 -3.10 -28.83 -18.57
N PHE A 38 -2.98 -27.53 -18.25
CA PHE A 38 -3.17 -26.41 -19.18
C PHE A 38 -1.85 -25.75 -19.64
N ALA A 39 -0.73 -26.44 -19.48
CA ALA A 39 0.62 -25.90 -19.74
C ALA A 39 0.93 -24.59 -19.00
N LEU A 40 0.29 -24.36 -17.85
CA LEU A 40 0.53 -23.22 -16.96
C LEU A 40 1.35 -23.66 -15.75
N SER A 41 2.14 -22.73 -15.19
CA SER A 41 2.93 -23.01 -14.00
C SER A 41 2.82 -21.87 -12.97
N LEU A 42 2.88 -22.22 -11.68
CA LEU A 42 3.01 -21.25 -10.61
C LEU A 42 4.43 -20.67 -10.59
N HIS A 43 4.53 -19.36 -10.47
CA HIS A 43 5.83 -18.72 -10.39
C HIS A 43 6.53 -19.08 -9.06
N PRO A 44 7.70 -19.76 -9.08
CA PRO A 44 8.31 -20.36 -7.88
C PRO A 44 8.68 -19.32 -6.82
N GLU A 45 9.24 -18.17 -7.21
CA GLU A 45 9.65 -17.13 -6.26
C GLU A 45 8.48 -16.28 -5.73
N LYS A 46 7.36 -16.21 -6.46
CA LYS A 46 6.19 -15.41 -6.08
C LYS A 46 5.15 -16.24 -5.31
N THR A 47 5.17 -17.57 -5.44
CA THR A 47 4.25 -18.46 -4.73
C THR A 47 4.87 -18.87 -3.39
N ARG A 48 4.23 -18.47 -2.30
CA ARG A 48 4.75 -18.70 -0.95
C ARG A 48 3.67 -19.23 -0.04
N LEU A 49 3.98 -20.28 0.71
CA LEU A 49 3.21 -20.71 1.87
C LEU A 49 3.75 -19.95 3.10
N ILE A 50 2.88 -19.24 3.80
CA ILE A 50 3.26 -18.43 4.95
C ILE A 50 2.36 -18.70 6.14
N GLU A 51 2.92 -18.66 7.35
CA GLU A 51 2.14 -18.72 8.58
C GLU A 51 1.68 -17.31 8.97
N PHE A 52 0.38 -17.06 8.83
CA PHE A 52 -0.23 -15.76 9.07
C PHE A 52 -1.58 -15.92 9.80
N GLY A 53 -1.87 -15.05 10.76
CA GLY A 53 -3.18 -15.06 11.44
C GLY A 53 -3.08 -14.89 12.96
N ARG A 54 -4.23 -15.10 13.62
CA ARG A 54 -4.41 -14.83 15.07
C ARG A 54 -3.41 -15.59 15.94
N PHE A 55 -3.15 -16.84 15.63
CA PHE A 55 -2.32 -17.75 16.44
C PHE A 55 -0.88 -17.86 15.95
N ALA A 56 -0.54 -17.27 14.80
CA ALA A 56 0.78 -17.36 14.20
C ALA A 56 1.89 -16.86 15.14
N ALA A 57 1.65 -15.76 15.88
CA ALA A 57 2.64 -15.20 16.80
C ALA A 57 2.97 -16.13 17.98
N GLU A 58 1.94 -16.80 18.54
CA GLU A 58 2.12 -17.73 19.66
C GLU A 58 2.78 -19.03 19.22
N ARG A 59 2.34 -19.58 18.09
CA ARG A 59 2.90 -20.80 17.52
C ARG A 59 4.39 -20.63 17.21
N ARG A 60 4.74 -19.56 16.50
CA ARG A 60 6.13 -19.24 16.16
C ARG A 60 7.00 -19.03 17.41
N LYS A 61 6.45 -18.37 18.45
CA LYS A 61 7.15 -18.21 19.73
C LYS A 61 7.43 -19.56 20.41
N ARG A 62 6.46 -20.47 20.42
CA ARG A 62 6.65 -21.83 20.99
C ARG A 62 7.71 -22.65 20.23
N CYS A 63 7.81 -22.45 18.92
CA CYS A 63 8.80 -23.12 18.08
C CYS A 63 10.16 -22.40 18.04
N GLY A 64 10.40 -21.38 18.86
CA GLY A 64 11.63 -20.57 18.82
C GLY A 64 11.80 -19.72 17.55
N LEU A 65 10.77 -19.61 16.73
CA LEU A 65 10.76 -18.82 15.50
C LEU A 65 10.47 -17.34 15.79
N GLY A 66 10.92 -16.46 14.92
CA GLY A 66 10.73 -15.02 15.04
C GLY A 66 9.26 -14.56 14.87
N LYS A 67 9.07 -13.28 14.58
CA LYS A 67 7.73 -12.70 14.31
C LYS A 67 7.05 -13.39 13.14
N PRO A 68 5.69 -13.38 13.10
CA PRO A 68 4.92 -13.87 11.96
C PRO A 68 5.37 -13.23 10.66
N ASP A 69 5.23 -13.98 9.57
CA ASP A 69 5.52 -13.49 8.23
C ASP A 69 4.67 -12.27 7.88
N ILE A 70 5.20 -11.46 7.00
CA ILE A 70 4.50 -10.35 6.38
C ILE A 70 4.41 -10.61 4.87
N PHE A 71 3.36 -10.13 4.25
CA PHE A 71 3.25 -10.24 2.80
C PHE A 71 2.72 -8.95 2.17
N ASN A 72 3.06 -8.78 0.89
CA ASN A 72 2.63 -7.65 0.09
C ASN A 72 1.49 -8.08 -0.84
N PHE A 73 0.37 -7.33 -0.78
CA PHE A 73 -0.78 -7.58 -1.64
C PHE A 73 -1.48 -6.27 -1.98
N LEU A 74 -1.82 -6.08 -3.25
CA LEU A 74 -2.55 -4.91 -3.76
C LEU A 74 -2.03 -3.57 -3.18
N GLY A 75 -0.73 -3.34 -3.27
CA GLY A 75 -0.13 -2.08 -2.82
C GLY A 75 0.01 -1.90 -1.30
N PHE A 76 -0.36 -2.91 -0.51
CA PHE A 76 -0.23 -2.91 0.95
C PHE A 76 0.70 -4.01 1.43
N THR A 77 1.32 -3.77 2.58
CA THR A 77 1.99 -4.78 3.40
C THR A 77 1.05 -5.17 4.54
N PHE A 78 0.75 -6.46 4.64
CA PHE A 78 -0.08 -7.05 5.68
C PHE A 78 0.79 -7.58 6.81
N ILE A 79 0.42 -7.25 8.05
CA ILE A 79 1.21 -7.53 9.26
C ILE A 79 0.27 -8.03 10.35
N CYS A 80 0.61 -9.16 11.00
CA CYS A 80 -0.01 -9.59 12.24
C CYS A 80 0.31 -8.60 13.36
N GLY A 81 -0.70 -8.00 13.95
CA GLY A 81 -0.54 -7.01 15.00
C GLY A 81 -1.55 -7.18 16.13
N LYS A 82 -1.51 -6.25 17.08
CA LYS A 82 -2.46 -6.17 18.18
C LYS A 82 -3.06 -4.76 18.25
N THR A 83 -4.30 -4.67 18.72
CA THR A 83 -4.96 -3.42 19.10
C THR A 83 -4.30 -2.84 20.36
N ARG A 84 -4.76 -1.67 20.81
CA ARG A 84 -4.36 -1.11 22.12
C ARG A 84 -4.83 -1.97 23.28
N THR A 85 -5.92 -2.70 23.11
CA THR A 85 -6.50 -3.63 24.09
C THR A 85 -5.92 -5.04 24.04
N GLY A 86 -4.86 -5.27 23.23
CA GLY A 86 -4.18 -6.56 23.13
C GLY A 86 -4.82 -7.57 22.16
N GLN A 87 -6.00 -7.28 21.61
CA GLN A 87 -6.68 -8.16 20.66
C GLN A 87 -5.92 -8.25 19.33
N PHE A 88 -6.02 -9.40 18.66
CA PHE A 88 -5.43 -9.59 17.33
C PHE A 88 -6.04 -8.63 16.31
N GLN A 89 -5.17 -8.07 15.48
CA GLN A 89 -5.55 -7.17 14.40
C GLN A 89 -4.62 -7.31 13.22
N ILE A 90 -5.17 -7.45 12.03
CA ILE A 90 -4.39 -7.34 10.79
C ILE A 90 -4.15 -5.86 10.49
N LYS A 91 -2.87 -5.46 10.48
CA LYS A 91 -2.48 -4.11 10.11
C LYS A 91 -2.13 -4.07 8.63
N ARG A 92 -2.73 -3.13 7.91
CA ARG A 92 -2.45 -2.84 6.51
C ARG A 92 -1.65 -1.54 6.44
N LYS A 93 -0.49 -1.58 5.81
CA LYS A 93 0.35 -0.40 5.60
C LYS A 93 0.63 -0.24 4.11
N SER A 94 0.60 0.97 3.59
CA SER A 94 1.05 1.24 2.22
C SER A 94 2.49 0.74 2.03
N ARG A 95 2.75 0.05 0.94
CA ARG A 95 4.09 -0.40 0.58
C ARG A 95 5.03 0.80 0.42
N ALA A 96 6.15 0.76 1.12
CA ALA A 96 7.11 1.86 1.14
C ALA A 96 7.77 2.11 -0.24
N ASP A 97 8.02 1.05 -1.01
CA ASP A 97 8.58 1.13 -2.36
C ASP A 97 7.60 1.82 -3.33
N ARG A 98 6.31 1.46 -3.30
CA ARG A 98 5.27 2.07 -4.13
C ARG A 98 5.03 3.53 -3.75
N MET A 99 5.00 3.85 -2.45
CA MET A 99 4.90 5.23 -1.99
C MET A 99 6.08 6.07 -2.44
N ARG A 100 7.31 5.53 -2.33
CA ARG A 100 8.53 6.21 -2.80
C ARG A 100 8.53 6.42 -4.31
N ALA A 101 8.07 5.44 -5.09
CA ALA A 101 7.93 5.57 -6.54
C ALA A 101 6.96 6.70 -6.88
N LYS A 102 5.77 6.73 -6.29
CA LYS A 102 4.78 7.80 -6.50
C LYS A 102 5.32 9.18 -6.11
N LEU A 103 6.04 9.28 -5.01
CA LEU A 103 6.68 10.52 -4.59
C LEU A 103 7.79 10.99 -5.55
N ARG A 104 8.48 10.06 -6.24
CA ARG A 104 9.44 10.40 -7.31
C ARG A 104 8.73 10.98 -8.53
N GLU A 105 7.64 10.36 -8.98
CA GLU A 105 6.81 10.88 -10.08
C GLU A 105 6.33 12.30 -9.77
N ILE A 106 5.76 12.52 -8.59
CA ILE A 106 5.31 13.85 -8.15
C ILE A 106 6.45 14.87 -8.16
N LYS A 107 7.64 14.48 -7.70
CA LYS A 107 8.83 15.35 -7.73
C LYS A 107 9.22 15.77 -9.16
N VAL A 108 9.16 14.83 -10.11
CA VAL A 108 9.47 15.11 -11.53
C VAL A 108 8.43 16.07 -12.10
N MET A 109 7.14 15.82 -11.87
CA MET A 109 6.06 16.69 -12.37
C MET A 109 6.12 18.10 -11.76
N LEU A 110 6.34 18.22 -10.45
CA LEU A 110 6.52 19.52 -9.81
C LEU A 110 7.70 20.33 -10.39
N ARG A 111 8.76 19.67 -10.80
CA ARG A 111 9.89 20.34 -11.49
C ARG A 111 9.49 20.83 -12.88
N ARG A 112 8.72 20.05 -13.63
CA ARG A 112 8.25 20.43 -14.98
C ARG A 112 7.30 21.63 -14.93
N CYS A 113 6.41 21.67 -13.92
CA CYS A 113 5.46 22.76 -13.74
C CYS A 113 5.93 23.85 -12.77
N MET A 114 7.24 23.96 -12.51
CA MET A 114 7.82 24.87 -11.51
C MET A 114 7.42 26.33 -11.72
N HIS A 115 7.31 26.78 -12.97
CA HIS A 115 6.98 28.16 -13.32
C HIS A 115 5.48 28.41 -13.53
N GLN A 116 4.64 27.38 -13.44
CA GLN A 116 3.20 27.55 -13.51
C GLN A 116 2.67 28.29 -12.28
N PRO A 117 1.47 28.92 -12.37
CA PRO A 117 0.81 29.54 -11.24
C PRO A 117 0.64 28.59 -10.04
N ILE A 118 0.78 29.10 -8.83
CA ILE A 118 0.64 28.29 -7.61
C ILE A 118 -0.73 27.63 -7.51
N PRO A 119 -1.85 28.29 -7.88
CA PRO A 119 -3.17 27.62 -7.88
C PRO A 119 -3.25 26.41 -8.79
N ASP A 120 -2.63 26.44 -9.97
CA ASP A 120 -2.65 25.31 -10.91
C ASP A 120 -1.86 24.12 -10.37
N GLN A 121 -0.67 24.39 -9.81
CA GLN A 121 0.11 23.36 -9.08
C GLN A 121 -0.68 22.79 -7.92
N GLY A 122 -1.34 23.64 -7.13
CA GLY A 122 -2.15 23.27 -5.99
C GLY A 122 -3.34 22.39 -6.39
N LYS A 123 -4.08 22.78 -7.42
CA LYS A 123 -5.21 22.03 -7.97
C LYS A 123 -4.78 20.64 -8.46
N TRP A 124 -3.66 20.55 -9.19
CA TRP A 124 -3.10 19.27 -9.62
C TRP A 124 -2.71 18.40 -8.42
N LEU A 125 -2.01 18.95 -7.42
CA LEU A 125 -1.63 18.23 -6.21
C LEU A 125 -2.85 17.75 -5.42
N TYR A 126 -3.92 18.54 -5.36
CA TYR A 126 -5.18 18.15 -4.73
C TYR A 126 -5.71 16.85 -5.32
N TYR A 127 -5.81 16.75 -6.65
CA TYR A 127 -6.32 15.54 -7.32
C TYR A 127 -5.39 14.34 -7.11
N VAL A 128 -4.08 14.53 -7.16
CA VAL A 128 -3.09 13.48 -6.92
C VAL A 128 -3.19 12.93 -5.49
N VAL A 129 -3.27 13.81 -4.49
CA VAL A 129 -3.38 13.41 -3.07
C VAL A 129 -4.72 12.76 -2.80
N ARG A 130 -5.80 13.31 -3.32
CA ARG A 130 -7.15 12.74 -3.20
C ARG A 130 -7.23 11.34 -3.80
N GLY A 131 -6.70 11.15 -5.01
CA GLY A 131 -6.63 9.84 -5.66
C GLY A 131 -5.84 8.82 -4.84
N TYR A 132 -4.69 9.23 -4.31
CA TYR A 132 -3.90 8.39 -3.41
C TYR A 132 -4.68 8.03 -2.13
N PHE A 133 -5.36 8.98 -1.51
CA PHE A 133 -6.14 8.75 -0.29
C PHE A 133 -7.35 7.86 -0.55
N ASN A 134 -8.05 8.02 -1.68
CA ASN A 134 -9.18 7.18 -2.03
C ASN A 134 -8.81 5.68 -2.04
N TYR A 135 -7.59 5.34 -2.38
CA TYR A 135 -7.12 3.96 -2.36
C TYR A 135 -6.49 3.56 -1.02
N HIS A 136 -5.64 4.41 -0.46
CA HIS A 136 -4.79 4.07 0.68
C HIS A 136 -5.37 4.42 2.05
N ALA A 137 -6.51 5.12 2.12
CA ALA A 137 -7.11 5.57 3.38
C ALA A 137 -7.89 4.46 4.11
N VAL A 138 -7.25 3.33 4.30
CA VAL A 138 -7.79 2.17 5.02
C VAL A 138 -7.45 2.22 6.52
N PRO A 139 -8.25 1.59 7.39
CA PRO A 139 -7.91 1.45 8.81
C PRO A 139 -6.49 0.93 9.02
N THR A 140 -5.81 1.43 10.04
CA THR A 140 -4.41 1.15 10.41
C THR A 140 -3.32 1.83 9.55
N ASN A 141 -3.69 2.56 8.49
CA ASN A 141 -2.74 3.18 7.56
C ASN A 141 -2.58 4.71 7.74
N SER A 142 -3.19 5.33 8.73
CA SER A 142 -3.19 6.79 8.95
C SER A 142 -1.78 7.41 8.96
N ARG A 143 -0.80 6.74 9.60
CA ARG A 143 0.59 7.20 9.63
C ARG A 143 1.21 7.33 8.23
N ALA A 144 0.91 6.40 7.32
CA ALA A 144 1.42 6.45 5.95
C ALA A 144 0.78 7.59 5.14
N LEU A 145 -0.52 7.88 5.37
CA LEU A 145 -1.20 9.02 4.75
C LEU A 145 -0.61 10.36 5.20
N VAL A 146 -0.36 10.51 6.50
CA VAL A 146 0.31 11.69 7.06
C VAL A 146 1.70 11.86 6.45
N ALA A 147 2.51 10.79 6.44
CA ALA A 147 3.84 10.81 5.85
C ALA A 147 3.81 11.20 4.36
N PHE A 148 2.88 10.64 3.58
CA PHE A 148 2.73 10.97 2.17
C PHE A 148 2.41 12.45 1.96
N ARG A 149 1.42 13.00 2.69
CA ARG A 149 1.06 14.44 2.61
C ARG A 149 2.25 15.33 2.98
N THR A 150 2.95 15.01 4.07
CA THR A 150 4.12 15.76 4.54
C THR A 150 5.24 15.76 3.50
N GLU A 151 5.51 14.61 2.89
CA GLU A 151 6.55 14.48 1.87
C GLU A 151 6.20 15.26 0.58
N ILE A 152 4.94 15.33 0.20
CA ILE A 152 4.48 16.19 -0.91
C ILE A 152 4.69 17.66 -0.56
N ALA A 153 4.27 18.08 0.64
CA ALA A 153 4.44 19.46 1.09
C ALA A 153 5.92 19.89 1.08
N ARG A 154 6.83 19.03 1.55
CA ARG A 154 8.28 19.28 1.53
C ARG A 154 8.81 19.42 0.09
N ARG A 155 8.36 18.58 -0.85
CA ARG A 155 8.76 18.65 -2.25
C ARG A 155 8.23 19.90 -2.93
N TRP A 156 6.96 20.23 -2.69
CA TRP A 156 6.33 21.43 -3.24
C TRP A 156 7.04 22.69 -2.73
N ARG A 157 7.26 22.79 -1.43
CA ARG A 157 8.01 23.91 -0.86
C ARG A 157 9.38 24.09 -1.51
N ARG A 158 10.12 22.98 -1.71
CA ARG A 158 11.45 23.04 -2.37
C ARG A 158 11.36 23.58 -3.80
N VAL A 159 10.34 23.22 -4.55
CA VAL A 159 10.13 23.68 -5.91
C VAL A 159 9.77 25.17 -5.92
N LEU A 160 8.86 25.61 -5.04
CA LEU A 160 8.48 27.02 -4.93
C LEU A 160 9.65 27.90 -4.48
N THR A 161 10.48 27.44 -3.55
CA THR A 161 11.68 28.19 -3.12
C THR A 161 12.73 28.31 -4.22
N ARG A 162 12.83 27.30 -5.11
CA ARG A 162 13.78 27.33 -6.25
C ARG A 162 13.30 28.19 -7.42
N ARG A 163 12.03 28.53 -7.46
CA ARG A 163 11.42 29.32 -8.55
C ARG A 163 12.02 30.72 -8.66
N SER A 164 12.44 31.31 -7.53
CA SER A 164 13.03 32.63 -7.48
C SER A 164 13.95 32.73 -6.26
N GLU A 165 15.14 33.28 -6.43
CA GLU A 165 16.09 33.53 -5.35
C GLU A 165 15.54 34.53 -4.32
N ARG A 166 14.66 35.43 -4.75
CA ARG A 166 13.99 36.41 -3.86
C ARG A 166 12.88 35.85 -3.01
N THR A 167 12.35 34.67 -3.35
CA THR A 167 11.19 34.08 -2.67
C THR A 167 11.64 33.23 -1.47
N LYS A 168 11.71 33.81 -0.30
CA LYS A 168 11.92 33.09 0.98
C LYS A 168 10.57 32.60 1.52
N LEU A 169 10.06 31.48 0.97
CA LEU A 169 8.83 30.86 1.45
C LEU A 169 9.07 30.22 2.83
N ASN A 170 8.52 30.83 3.88
CA ASN A 170 8.59 30.29 5.24
C ASN A 170 7.53 29.18 5.45
N TRP A 171 7.65 28.44 6.56
CA TRP A 171 6.70 27.34 6.85
C TRP A 171 5.30 27.84 7.19
N LYS A 172 5.12 29.06 7.71
CA LYS A 172 3.80 29.64 7.98
C LYS A 172 3.02 29.87 6.69
N GLN A 173 3.66 30.48 5.68
CA GLN A 173 3.08 30.65 4.35
C GLN A 173 2.83 29.30 3.65
N MET A 174 3.78 28.35 3.77
CA MET A 174 3.61 27.02 3.20
C MET A 174 2.44 26.29 3.84
N LYS A 175 2.19 26.46 5.14
CA LYS A 175 1.05 25.87 5.83
C LYS A 175 -0.28 26.35 5.24
N GLN A 176 -0.42 27.63 4.93
CA GLN A 176 -1.61 28.15 4.25
C GLN A 176 -1.86 27.44 2.91
N LEU A 177 -0.82 27.29 2.08
CA LEU A 177 -0.93 26.56 0.82
C LEU A 177 -1.28 25.09 1.01
N ILE A 178 -0.70 24.44 2.03
CA ILE A 178 -0.99 23.05 2.37
C ILE A 178 -2.45 22.89 2.81
N ASP A 179 -2.95 23.77 3.62
CA ASP A 179 -4.32 23.70 4.16
C ASP A 179 -5.36 24.03 3.09
N THR A 180 -5.02 24.89 2.11
CA THR A 180 -5.87 25.20 0.96
C THR A 180 -5.93 24.06 -0.05
N TRP A 181 -4.80 23.46 -0.40
CA TRP A 181 -4.70 22.59 -1.56
C TRP A 181 -4.50 21.10 -1.26
N LEU A 182 -3.93 20.73 -0.11
CA LEU A 182 -3.68 19.31 0.19
C LEU A 182 -4.77 18.75 1.11
N PRO A 183 -5.56 17.77 0.68
CA PRO A 183 -6.57 17.12 1.51
C PRO A 183 -6.00 16.63 2.85
N PRO A 184 -6.75 16.77 3.95
CA PRO A 184 -6.32 16.23 5.25
C PRO A 184 -6.31 14.69 5.21
N PRO A 185 -5.33 14.04 5.89
CA PRO A 185 -5.24 12.59 5.94
C PRO A 185 -6.32 12.02 6.86
N ARG A 186 -7.39 11.51 6.27
CA ARG A 186 -8.51 10.86 6.98
C ARG A 186 -8.65 9.43 6.49
N ILE A 187 -9.12 8.52 7.37
CA ILE A 187 -9.53 7.18 6.96
C ILE A 187 -10.89 7.30 6.27
N LEU A 188 -10.96 6.80 5.04
CA LEU A 188 -12.16 6.87 4.19
C LEU A 188 -12.89 5.53 4.10
N HIS A 189 -12.20 4.42 4.35
CA HIS A 189 -12.80 3.09 4.26
C HIS A 189 -13.21 2.57 5.64
N PRO A 190 -14.36 1.92 5.75
CA PRO A 190 -14.77 1.27 7.00
C PRO A 190 -13.85 0.09 7.34
N TRP A 191 -13.96 -0.39 8.57
CA TRP A 191 -13.33 -1.63 8.98
C TRP A 191 -13.92 -2.82 8.19
N PRO A 192 -13.14 -3.89 7.91
CA PRO A 192 -13.61 -5.02 7.12
C PRO A 192 -14.86 -5.69 7.67
N ASP A 193 -14.92 -5.86 8.99
CA ASP A 193 -16.08 -6.41 9.71
C ASP A 193 -17.35 -5.58 9.51
N LYS A 194 -17.26 -4.26 9.60
CA LYS A 194 -18.39 -3.36 9.32
C LYS A 194 -18.84 -3.44 7.87
N ARG A 195 -17.87 -3.49 6.94
CA ARG A 195 -18.17 -3.62 5.51
C ARG A 195 -18.83 -4.96 5.20
N PHE A 196 -18.37 -6.03 5.84
CA PHE A 196 -18.95 -7.36 5.66
C PHE A 196 -20.38 -7.43 6.21
N ALA A 197 -20.65 -6.86 7.39
CA ALA A 197 -21.98 -6.81 8.00
C ALA A 197 -23.01 -6.05 7.14
N VAL A 198 -22.60 -5.01 6.43
CA VAL A 198 -23.47 -4.27 5.49
C VAL A 198 -23.84 -5.12 4.27
N SER A 199 -22.88 -5.92 3.76
CA SER A 199 -23.08 -6.75 2.57
C SER A 199 -23.79 -8.08 2.88
N HIS A 200 -23.76 -8.53 4.13
CA HIS A 200 -24.34 -9.79 4.62
C HIS A 200 -25.04 -9.55 5.96
N PRO A 201 -26.19 -8.85 5.97
CA PRO A 201 -26.97 -8.67 7.17
C PRO A 201 -27.43 -10.05 7.68
N ARG A 202 -27.29 -10.27 8.99
CA ARG A 202 -27.77 -11.48 9.67
C ARG A 202 -29.26 -11.36 9.94
#